data_aacc6ecdf52a473fddf82925bd6bbbbd
#
_entry.id   aacc6ecdf52a473fddf82925bd6bbbbd
#
_cell.length_a   1.000
_cell.length_b   1.000
_cell.length_c   1.000
_cell.angle_alpha   90.00
_cell.angle_beta   90.00
_cell.angle_gamma   90.00
#
_symmetry.space_group_name_H-M   'P 1'
#
loop_
_entity.id
_entity.type
_entity.pdbx_description
1 polymer ?
#
loop_
_entity_poly.entity_id
_entity_poly.type
_entity_poly.pdbx_seq_one_letter_code
_entity_poly.pdbx_strand_id
1 'polypeptide(L)'
;MSPISAFENTLASGRDWQRDLYIHFHQNPELSMQEEETAARIERELADMGLETQRIGTTGVVAVIENGQGPVLLSRADIDALPVTEQTGLEYASQRDGVMHACGHDFHMTSLLGAVRALLAHREAWSGTLIALFQPGEETAEGAQAMVDDDLVSKIPKPDVAVAQHVLPGEAGVIGVATGPILSQGDSMRVTIYGKGSHGSMPHLAIDPVVIASSTVVRLQSVVSRVVAPSDFSVVTVGAINAGTKSNIIPDTAELMLNLRHYDPEVRTAVLAAVERIIRAECEASGCEQEPDIEYYDQFPLTHNSGEVTNVLRAAFTNAFGEERVFTQPPATASEDFSRIPDAFGIPYSYWTVGGFEKGSPMPGNHSPFFGPVVQPTLDAMTQAQLVAALAVLGRPSEDR
;
A
#
# COMPACT_ATOMS: atom_id res chain seq x y z
N MET A 1 -2.26 31.56 12.88
CA MET A 1 -0.98 31.20 12.22
C MET A 1 -1.06 29.73 11.86
N SER A 2 -0.47 29.32 10.74
CA SER A 2 -0.40 27.91 10.37
C SER A 2 0.30 27.11 11.48
N PRO A 3 -0.16 25.89 11.83
CA PRO A 3 0.45 25.06 12.85
C PRO A 3 1.93 24.72 12.57
N ILE A 4 2.35 24.82 11.30
CA ILE A 4 3.72 24.56 10.87
C ILE A 4 4.58 25.81 10.71
N SER A 5 4.07 27.01 11.02
CA SER A 5 4.84 28.26 10.85
C SER A 5 6.14 28.29 11.65
N ALA A 6 6.16 27.70 12.84
CA ALA A 6 7.38 27.57 13.64
C ALA A 6 8.46 26.67 12.98
N PHE A 7 8.06 25.79 12.07
CA PHE A 7 8.93 24.81 11.43
C PHE A 7 9.48 25.25 10.06
N GLU A 8 9.00 26.38 9.51
CA GLU A 8 9.35 26.84 8.15
C GLU A 8 10.87 26.92 7.91
N ASN A 9 11.62 27.47 8.86
CA ASN A 9 13.08 27.59 8.74
C ASN A 9 13.77 26.22 8.75
N THR A 10 13.30 25.29 9.58
CA THR A 10 13.85 23.94 9.65
C THR A 10 13.56 23.15 8.39
N LEU A 11 12.34 23.24 7.86
CA LEU A 11 11.95 22.62 6.60
C LEU A 11 12.77 23.20 5.43
N ALA A 12 12.87 24.53 5.36
CA ALA A 12 13.64 25.20 4.30
C ALA A 12 15.14 24.81 4.32
N SER A 13 15.76 24.79 5.50
CA SER A 13 17.17 24.42 5.66
C SER A 13 17.44 22.92 5.43
N GLY A 14 16.41 22.09 5.54
CA GLY A 14 16.48 20.66 5.28
C GLY A 14 16.22 20.24 3.84
N ARG A 15 15.75 21.15 2.98
CA ARG A 15 15.24 20.81 1.64
C ARG A 15 16.28 20.14 0.74
N ASP A 16 17.51 20.65 0.70
CA ASP A 16 18.56 20.07 -0.15
C ASP A 16 18.94 18.66 0.33
N TRP A 17 19.14 18.47 1.64
CA TRP A 17 19.38 17.14 2.23
C TRP A 17 18.24 16.16 1.89
N GLN A 18 17.00 16.60 2.02
CA GLN A 18 15.85 15.76 1.77
C GLN A 18 15.71 15.40 0.28
N ARG A 19 15.96 16.36 -0.61
CA ARG A 19 15.99 16.11 -2.05
C ARG A 19 17.10 15.11 -2.43
N ASP A 20 18.31 15.29 -1.90
CA ASP A 20 19.43 14.39 -2.20
C ASP A 20 19.19 12.98 -1.64
N LEU A 21 18.51 12.87 -0.50
CA LEU A 21 18.08 11.59 0.09
C LEU A 21 17.02 10.90 -0.77
N TYR A 22 16.01 11.63 -1.24
CA TYR A 22 15.02 11.12 -2.20
C TYR A 22 15.70 10.60 -3.47
N ILE A 23 16.59 11.38 -4.06
CA ILE A 23 17.34 10.96 -5.27
C ILE A 23 18.14 9.68 -5.00
N HIS A 24 18.76 9.58 -3.82
CA HIS A 24 19.49 8.38 -3.44
C HIS A 24 18.59 7.14 -3.40
N PHE A 25 17.42 7.21 -2.77
CA PHE A 25 16.48 6.09 -2.72
C PHE A 25 15.95 5.76 -4.12
N HIS A 26 15.58 6.77 -4.91
CA HIS A 26 15.08 6.59 -6.26
C HIS A 26 16.11 5.89 -7.18
N GLN A 27 17.39 6.22 -7.03
CA GLN A 27 18.47 5.60 -7.80
C GLN A 27 18.84 4.18 -7.34
N ASN A 28 18.51 3.82 -6.11
CA ASN A 28 18.89 2.54 -5.50
C ASN A 28 17.69 1.77 -4.98
N PRO A 29 16.66 1.51 -5.81
CA PRO A 29 15.47 0.77 -5.37
C PRO A 29 15.79 -0.70 -5.10
N GLU A 30 15.11 -1.27 -4.11
CA GLU A 30 15.19 -2.70 -3.78
C GLU A 30 13.80 -3.31 -3.75
N LEU A 31 13.67 -4.56 -4.19
CA LEU A 31 12.40 -5.27 -4.25
C LEU A 31 11.88 -5.60 -2.85
N SER A 32 10.56 -5.83 -2.78
CA SER A 32 9.84 -6.26 -1.58
C SER A 32 10.58 -7.37 -0.83
N MET A 33 10.71 -7.21 0.49
CA MET A 33 11.39 -8.13 1.41
C MET A 33 12.91 -8.30 1.16
N GLN A 34 13.52 -7.42 0.34
CA GLN A 34 14.95 -7.42 0.01
C GLN A 34 15.59 -6.03 0.24
N GLU A 35 14.97 -5.14 1.01
CA GLU A 35 15.30 -3.72 1.17
C GLU A 35 16.46 -3.50 2.16
N GLU A 36 17.55 -4.27 2.05
CA GLU A 36 18.67 -4.25 3.00
C GLU A 36 19.45 -2.94 3.00
N GLU A 37 19.81 -2.42 1.81
CA GLU A 37 20.56 -1.16 1.67
C GLU A 37 19.68 0.04 2.00
N THR A 38 18.39 0.00 1.61
CA THR A 38 17.37 1.00 1.92
C THR A 38 17.18 1.14 3.42
N ALA A 39 16.93 0.02 4.10
CA ALA A 39 16.76 -0.02 5.53
C ALA A 39 18.03 0.43 6.28
N ALA A 40 19.23 0.00 5.84
CA ALA A 40 20.50 0.46 6.41
C ALA A 40 20.73 1.96 6.18
N ARG A 41 20.24 2.54 5.08
CA ARG A 41 20.28 3.98 4.84
C ARG A 41 19.34 4.72 5.78
N ILE A 42 18.11 4.24 6.00
CA ILE A 42 17.16 4.81 6.95
C ILE A 42 17.74 4.79 8.37
N GLU A 43 18.33 3.67 8.80
CA GLU A 43 18.99 3.56 10.11
C GLU A 43 20.11 4.59 10.28
N ARG A 44 20.93 4.82 9.25
CA ARG A 44 21.99 5.86 9.30
C ARG A 44 21.41 7.26 9.46
N GLU A 45 20.37 7.61 8.69
CA GLU A 45 19.73 8.92 8.79
C GLU A 45 19.13 9.16 10.19
N LEU A 46 18.51 8.14 10.78
CA LEU A 46 17.95 8.20 12.12
C LEU A 46 19.06 8.27 13.20
N ALA A 47 20.15 7.52 13.03
CA ALA A 47 21.32 7.57 13.90
C ALA A 47 22.01 8.95 13.86
N ASP A 48 22.12 9.58 12.69
CA ASP A 48 22.66 10.94 12.53
C ASP A 48 21.77 11.99 13.22
N MET A 49 20.47 11.69 13.38
CA MET A 49 19.53 12.48 14.19
C MET A 49 19.60 12.15 15.71
N GLY A 50 20.45 11.21 16.12
CA GLY A 50 20.63 10.78 17.51
C GLY A 50 19.56 9.79 18.00
N LEU A 51 18.92 9.04 17.10
CA LEU A 51 17.90 8.07 17.43
C LEU A 51 18.45 6.64 17.38
N GLU A 52 17.99 5.80 18.30
CA GLU A 52 18.18 4.36 18.23
C GLU A 52 17.07 3.74 17.38
N THR A 53 17.41 2.70 16.63
CA THR A 53 16.51 1.98 15.74
C THR A 53 16.46 0.51 16.09
N GLN A 54 15.34 -0.13 15.72
CA GLN A 54 15.16 -1.56 15.84
C GLN A 54 14.71 -2.14 14.49
N ARG A 55 15.32 -3.24 14.06
CA ARG A 55 14.83 -4.05 12.93
C ARG A 55 13.69 -4.94 13.38
N ILE A 56 12.59 -4.92 12.64
CA ILE A 56 11.40 -5.75 12.88
C ILE A 56 10.86 -6.21 11.54
N GLY A 57 10.58 -7.51 11.38
CA GLY A 57 10.07 -8.07 10.14
C GLY A 57 11.09 -7.98 8.99
N THR A 58 12.25 -8.63 9.13
CA THR A 58 13.36 -8.66 8.19
C THR A 58 14.04 -7.30 7.97
N THR A 59 13.55 -6.47 7.07
CA THR A 59 14.14 -5.19 6.66
C THR A 59 13.38 -3.96 7.21
N GLY A 60 12.28 -4.17 7.94
CA GLY A 60 11.55 -3.07 8.58
C GLY A 60 12.38 -2.34 9.64
N VAL A 61 12.26 -1.01 9.71
CA VAL A 61 13.00 -0.16 10.66
C VAL A 61 12.02 0.62 11.52
N VAL A 62 12.22 0.63 12.83
CA VAL A 62 11.39 1.38 13.77
C VAL A 62 12.26 2.24 14.67
N ALA A 63 11.86 3.52 14.85
CA ALA A 63 12.41 4.41 15.85
C ALA A 63 11.29 4.89 16.77
N VAL A 64 11.51 4.81 18.11
CA VAL A 64 10.60 5.32 19.14
C VAL A 64 11.16 6.61 19.69
N ILE A 65 10.42 7.70 19.56
CA ILE A 65 10.86 9.06 19.90
C ILE A 65 9.98 9.59 21.03
N GLU A 66 10.49 9.51 22.25
CA GLU A 66 9.78 10.02 23.43
C GLU A 66 10.03 11.52 23.62
N ASN A 67 8.99 12.27 23.95
CA ASN A 67 9.02 13.70 24.26
C ASN A 67 8.06 14.06 25.39
N GLY A 68 8.23 13.39 26.53
CA GLY A 68 7.41 13.58 27.72
C GLY A 68 6.08 12.82 27.68
N GLN A 69 5.19 13.15 28.61
CA GLN A 69 3.87 12.51 28.73
C GLN A 69 2.92 13.01 27.64
N GLY A 70 2.11 12.12 27.06
CA GLY A 70 1.14 12.46 26.02
C GLY A 70 0.71 11.26 25.21
N PRO A 71 -0.02 11.46 24.09
CA PRO A 71 -0.42 10.40 23.20
C PRO A 71 0.76 9.69 22.53
N VAL A 72 0.51 8.50 22.03
CA VAL A 72 1.45 7.71 21.23
C VAL A 72 0.95 7.64 19.80
N LEU A 73 1.67 8.24 18.86
CA LEU A 73 1.37 8.23 17.43
C LEU A 73 2.33 7.29 16.69
N LEU A 74 1.79 6.37 15.90
CA LEU A 74 2.56 5.62 14.91
C LEU A 74 2.39 6.28 13.54
N SER A 75 3.49 6.68 12.92
CA SER A 75 3.52 7.17 11.53
C SER A 75 4.32 6.21 10.66
N ARG A 76 3.69 5.71 9.60
CA ARG A 76 4.28 4.68 8.71
C ARG A 76 4.66 5.25 7.36
N ALA A 77 5.78 4.76 6.83
CA ALA A 77 6.15 4.80 5.42
C ALA A 77 6.57 3.41 4.96
N ASP A 78 6.12 2.99 3.79
CA ASP A 78 6.64 1.83 3.07
C ASP A 78 7.99 2.14 2.42
N ILE A 79 8.79 1.10 2.09
CA ILE A 79 10.17 1.29 1.63
C ILE A 79 10.57 0.46 0.41
N ASP A 80 9.73 -0.46 -0.05
CA ASP A 80 10.01 -1.36 -1.15
C ASP A 80 9.78 -0.75 -2.53
N ALA A 81 10.31 -1.41 -3.56
CA ALA A 81 10.18 -1.05 -4.96
C ALA A 81 9.68 -2.24 -5.80
N LEU A 82 9.40 -1.97 -7.06
CA LEU A 82 8.76 -2.88 -8.00
C LEU A 82 9.71 -3.42 -9.07
N PRO A 83 9.46 -4.64 -9.61
CA PRO A 83 10.21 -5.21 -10.72
C PRO A 83 9.77 -4.55 -12.05
N VAL A 84 10.03 -3.25 -12.20
CA VAL A 84 9.69 -2.42 -13.35
C VAL A 84 10.95 -1.77 -13.90
N THR A 85 11.16 -1.85 -15.21
CA THR A 85 12.24 -1.11 -15.86
C THR A 85 11.81 0.34 -16.10
N GLU A 86 12.48 1.27 -15.45
CA GLU A 86 12.14 2.69 -15.52
C GLU A 86 12.32 3.28 -16.93
N GLN A 87 11.35 4.11 -17.34
CA GLN A 87 11.35 4.81 -18.64
C GLN A 87 10.97 6.29 -18.48
N THR A 88 11.15 6.87 -17.31
CA THR A 88 10.80 8.27 -17.01
C THR A 88 11.70 9.27 -17.77
N GLY A 89 12.94 8.90 -18.05
CA GLY A 89 13.95 9.79 -18.63
C GLY A 89 14.51 10.82 -17.64
N LEU A 90 14.30 10.62 -16.33
CA LEU A 90 14.84 11.48 -15.28
C LEU A 90 16.37 11.35 -15.19
N GLU A 91 17.07 12.44 -14.89
CA GLU A 91 18.53 12.44 -14.71
C GLU A 91 18.97 11.56 -13.52
N TYR A 92 18.07 11.35 -12.57
CA TYR A 92 18.27 10.51 -11.39
C TYR A 92 17.46 9.19 -11.45
N ALA A 93 17.17 8.70 -12.65
CA ALA A 93 16.48 7.42 -12.82
C ALA A 93 17.21 6.28 -12.10
N SER A 94 16.46 5.19 -11.82
CA SER A 94 16.98 3.99 -11.17
C SER A 94 18.30 3.51 -11.79
N GLN A 95 19.27 3.17 -10.95
CA GLN A 95 20.55 2.54 -11.33
C GLN A 95 20.53 1.01 -11.16
N ARG A 96 19.36 0.44 -10.78
CA ARG A 96 19.13 -1.00 -10.65
C ARG A 96 18.34 -1.48 -11.86
N ASP A 97 18.96 -2.31 -12.68
CA ASP A 97 18.31 -2.84 -13.89
C ASP A 97 17.03 -3.63 -13.53
N GLY A 98 15.92 -3.27 -14.15
CA GLY A 98 14.62 -3.92 -13.96
C GLY A 98 13.93 -3.60 -12.62
N VAL A 99 14.41 -2.65 -11.82
CA VAL A 99 13.79 -2.27 -10.54
C VAL A 99 13.57 -0.76 -10.48
N MET A 100 12.40 -0.33 -10.01
CA MET A 100 12.02 1.09 -9.94
C MET A 100 11.08 1.35 -8.75
N HIS A 101 11.22 2.50 -8.09
CA HIS A 101 10.19 3.03 -7.19
C HIS A 101 8.99 3.55 -8.01
N ALA A 102 8.27 2.61 -8.66
CA ALA A 102 7.13 2.95 -9.52
C ALA A 102 5.83 3.19 -8.73
N CYS A 103 5.86 3.12 -7.40
CA CYS A 103 4.75 3.47 -6.51
C CYS A 103 5.03 4.70 -5.63
N GLY A 104 6.27 5.20 -5.61
CA GLY A 104 6.64 6.42 -4.91
C GLY A 104 6.94 6.25 -3.42
N HIS A 105 7.30 5.04 -2.98
CA HIS A 105 7.69 4.76 -1.60
C HIS A 105 8.97 5.53 -1.17
N ASP A 106 9.82 5.89 -2.10
CA ASP A 106 10.93 6.82 -1.91
C ASP A 106 10.49 8.21 -1.42
N PHE A 107 9.33 8.72 -1.89
CA PHE A 107 8.70 9.93 -1.32
C PHE A 107 8.20 9.67 0.10
N HIS A 108 7.60 8.50 0.37
CA HIS A 108 7.01 8.19 1.67
C HIS A 108 8.07 8.15 2.77
N MET A 109 9.13 7.34 2.58
CA MET A 109 10.20 7.23 3.57
C MET A 109 10.98 8.54 3.74
N THR A 110 11.24 9.27 2.64
CA THR A 110 11.96 10.55 2.70
C THR A 110 11.14 11.62 3.41
N SER A 111 9.81 11.67 3.19
CA SER A 111 8.94 12.64 3.87
C SER A 111 8.79 12.35 5.36
N LEU A 112 8.74 11.08 5.77
CA LEU A 112 8.71 10.70 7.18
C LEU A 112 10.01 11.07 7.89
N LEU A 113 11.18 10.81 7.28
CA LEU A 113 12.48 11.26 7.79
C LEU A 113 12.55 12.79 7.94
N GLY A 114 12.00 13.54 6.98
CA GLY A 114 11.90 14.99 7.04
C GLY A 114 11.03 15.47 8.20
N ALA A 115 9.88 14.84 8.43
CA ALA A 115 8.99 15.16 9.54
C ALA A 115 9.62 14.82 10.91
N VAL A 116 10.29 13.68 11.04
CA VAL A 116 11.05 13.30 12.23
C VAL A 116 12.11 14.35 12.55
N ARG A 117 12.93 14.75 11.57
CA ARG A 117 13.95 15.79 11.74
C ARG A 117 13.35 17.11 12.23
N ALA A 118 12.21 17.53 11.66
CA ALA A 118 11.54 18.76 12.05
C ALA A 118 11.00 18.69 13.49
N LEU A 119 10.37 17.59 13.88
CA LEU A 119 9.86 17.38 15.24
C LEU A 119 10.97 17.32 16.28
N LEU A 120 12.12 16.72 15.97
CA LEU A 120 13.29 16.71 16.86
C LEU A 120 13.87 18.11 17.10
N ALA A 121 13.87 18.96 16.06
CA ALA A 121 14.35 20.34 16.18
C ALA A 121 13.41 21.26 16.99
N HIS A 122 12.15 20.84 17.19
CA HIS A 122 11.10 21.64 17.85
C HIS A 122 10.35 20.82 18.91
N ARG A 123 11.11 20.18 19.81
CA ARG A 123 10.55 19.35 20.90
C ARG A 123 9.60 20.11 21.83
N GLU A 124 9.72 21.43 21.91
CA GLU A 124 8.83 22.29 22.67
C GLU A 124 7.41 22.41 22.09
N ALA A 125 7.25 22.10 20.79
CA ALA A 125 5.96 22.24 20.09
C ALA A 125 5.00 21.06 20.33
N TRP A 126 5.51 19.93 20.84
CA TRP A 126 4.74 18.70 20.99
C TRP A 126 5.09 17.93 22.25
N SER A 127 4.28 16.94 22.61
CA SER A 127 4.54 16.01 23.73
C SER A 127 3.92 14.65 23.46
N GLY A 128 4.43 13.62 24.12
CA GLY A 128 4.03 12.22 23.88
C GLY A 128 5.11 11.43 23.18
N THR A 129 4.72 10.43 22.42
CA THR A 129 5.64 9.53 21.71
C THR A 129 5.31 9.46 20.23
N LEU A 130 6.29 9.68 19.37
CA LEU A 130 6.21 9.37 17.94
C LEU A 130 6.93 8.05 17.68
N ILE A 131 6.24 7.12 17.03
CA ILE A 131 6.82 5.90 16.48
C ILE A 131 6.94 6.11 14.98
N ALA A 132 8.16 6.27 14.47
CA ALA A 132 8.45 6.31 13.05
C ALA A 132 8.73 4.88 12.58
N LEU A 133 7.83 4.34 11.75
CA LEU A 133 7.87 2.97 11.27
C LEU A 133 8.06 2.96 9.77
N PHE A 134 9.13 2.30 9.31
CA PHE A 134 9.47 2.10 7.92
C PHE A 134 9.20 0.64 7.58
N GLN A 135 8.16 0.40 6.78
CA GLN A 135 7.61 -0.92 6.53
C GLN A 135 8.15 -1.50 5.22
N PRO A 136 8.70 -2.74 5.21
CA PRO A 136 9.08 -3.43 3.99
C PRO A 136 7.88 -4.02 3.27
N GLY A 137 8.07 -4.54 2.04
CA GLY A 137 7.22 -5.51 1.37
C GLY A 137 5.74 -5.18 1.27
N GLU A 138 5.39 -3.91 1.04
CA GLU A 138 3.99 -3.50 0.86
C GLU A 138 3.42 -4.10 -0.43
N GLU A 139 4.17 -4.07 -1.52
CA GLU A 139 3.74 -4.48 -2.87
C GLU A 139 3.43 -6.01 -2.99
N THR A 140 3.88 -6.80 -2.01
CA THR A 140 3.58 -8.24 -1.91
C THR A 140 2.57 -8.57 -0.79
N ALA A 141 2.06 -7.57 -0.06
CA ALA A 141 1.20 -7.74 1.12
C ALA A 141 1.83 -8.58 2.25
N GLU A 142 3.15 -8.72 2.25
CA GLU A 142 3.88 -9.56 3.21
C GLU A 142 4.50 -8.74 4.34
N GLY A 143 4.88 -7.49 4.08
CA GLY A 143 5.75 -6.74 4.96
C GLY A 143 5.11 -6.33 6.28
N ALA A 144 3.89 -5.80 6.27
CA ALA A 144 3.18 -5.50 7.51
C ALA A 144 2.93 -6.76 8.33
N GLN A 145 2.57 -7.88 7.69
CA GLN A 145 2.38 -9.16 8.36
C GLN A 145 3.69 -9.69 8.96
N ALA A 146 4.80 -9.60 8.22
CA ALA A 146 6.12 -10.02 8.73
C ALA A 146 6.54 -9.22 9.97
N MET A 147 6.23 -7.92 10.02
CA MET A 147 6.48 -7.11 11.22
C MET A 147 5.59 -7.56 12.41
N VAL A 148 4.32 -7.86 12.16
CA VAL A 148 3.39 -8.36 13.19
C VAL A 148 3.85 -9.73 13.70
N ASP A 149 4.23 -10.63 12.80
CA ASP A 149 4.69 -11.99 13.13
C ASP A 149 6.05 -11.98 13.88
N ASP A 150 6.87 -10.95 13.68
CA ASP A 150 8.08 -10.68 14.45
C ASP A 150 7.81 -9.87 15.73
N ASP A 151 6.67 -10.10 16.36
CA ASP A 151 6.28 -9.54 17.66
C ASP A 151 6.29 -8.00 17.74
N LEU A 152 6.00 -7.27 16.65
CA LEU A 152 5.92 -5.81 16.63
C LEU A 152 5.10 -5.26 17.82
N VAL A 153 3.96 -5.90 18.11
CA VAL A 153 3.02 -5.48 19.17
C VAL A 153 3.66 -5.48 20.55
N SER A 154 4.63 -6.36 20.81
CA SER A 154 5.33 -6.45 22.09
C SER A 154 6.64 -5.65 22.13
N LYS A 155 7.21 -5.35 20.95
CA LYS A 155 8.52 -4.68 20.81
C LYS A 155 8.45 -3.15 20.88
N ILE A 156 7.28 -2.56 20.62
CA ILE A 156 7.10 -1.10 20.65
C ILE A 156 5.96 -0.70 21.60
N PRO A 157 5.95 0.54 22.12
CA PRO A 157 4.80 1.04 22.88
C PRO A 157 3.51 0.94 22.08
N LYS A 158 2.39 0.57 22.74
CA LYS A 158 1.08 0.54 22.07
C LYS A 158 0.70 1.95 21.61
N PRO A 159 0.49 2.17 20.29
CA PRO A 159 0.02 3.46 19.81
C PRO A 159 -1.45 3.72 20.19
N ASP A 160 -1.83 4.99 20.29
CA ASP A 160 -3.22 5.41 20.40
C ASP A 160 -3.86 5.58 19.03
N VAL A 161 -3.04 5.98 18.04
CA VAL A 161 -3.44 6.26 16.64
C VAL A 161 -2.31 5.88 15.70
N ALA A 162 -2.64 5.35 14.52
CA ALA A 162 -1.70 5.16 13.43
C ALA A 162 -2.07 6.01 12.22
N VAL A 163 -1.05 6.47 11.47
CA VAL A 163 -1.23 7.24 10.24
C VAL A 163 -0.25 6.81 9.15
N ALA A 164 -0.69 6.93 7.89
CA ALA A 164 0.16 6.76 6.73
C ALA A 164 -0.34 7.65 5.57
N GLN A 165 0.51 7.86 4.56
CA GLN A 165 0.18 8.61 3.36
C GLN A 165 0.71 7.92 2.10
N HIS A 166 0.13 8.27 0.95
CA HIS A 166 0.59 7.77 -0.33
C HIS A 166 0.59 8.85 -1.41
N VAL A 167 1.62 8.89 -2.25
CA VAL A 167 1.65 9.74 -3.44
C VAL A 167 0.86 9.10 -4.59
N LEU A 168 -0.05 9.84 -5.18
CA LEU A 168 -0.88 9.36 -6.29
C LEU A 168 -0.82 10.32 -7.51
N PRO A 169 -1.26 9.85 -8.69
CA PRO A 169 -1.54 10.74 -9.80
C PRO A 169 -2.56 11.80 -9.40
N GLY A 170 -2.14 13.06 -9.41
CA GLY A 170 -2.92 14.21 -8.98
C GLY A 170 -2.05 15.45 -8.96
N GLU A 171 -2.67 16.65 -8.84
CA GLU A 171 -1.94 17.93 -8.76
C GLU A 171 -1.04 17.95 -7.52
N ALA A 172 0.25 18.24 -7.70
CA ALA A 172 1.27 18.17 -6.66
C ALA A 172 0.91 19.05 -5.44
N GLY A 173 0.93 18.39 -4.26
CA GLY A 173 0.62 19.02 -3.00
C GLY A 173 -0.87 19.18 -2.69
N VAL A 174 -1.77 18.63 -3.49
CA VAL A 174 -3.19 18.50 -3.16
C VAL A 174 -3.40 17.24 -2.33
N ILE A 175 -4.13 17.33 -1.22
CA ILE A 175 -4.32 16.26 -0.23
C ILE A 175 -5.72 15.68 -0.36
N GLY A 176 -5.80 14.38 -0.56
CA GLY A 176 -7.05 13.62 -0.57
C GLY A 176 -7.26 12.88 0.74
N VAL A 177 -8.40 13.13 1.42
CA VAL A 177 -8.72 12.48 2.69
C VAL A 177 -10.20 12.11 2.75
N ALA A 178 -10.52 10.90 3.22
CA ALA A 178 -11.90 10.45 3.38
C ALA A 178 -12.03 9.49 4.58
N THR A 179 -13.21 9.47 5.18
CA THR A 179 -13.59 8.50 6.22
C THR A 179 -14.12 7.22 5.59
N GLY A 180 -14.06 6.11 6.32
CA GLY A 180 -14.56 4.83 5.85
C GLY A 180 -13.60 4.12 4.89
N PRO A 181 -14.08 3.24 4.01
CA PRO A 181 -13.25 2.54 3.05
C PRO A 181 -12.56 3.52 2.11
N ILE A 182 -11.22 3.46 2.02
CA ILE A 182 -10.42 4.32 1.14
C ILE A 182 -9.67 3.51 0.09
N LEU A 183 -9.18 2.32 0.44
CA LEU A 183 -8.56 1.36 -0.48
C LEU A 183 -9.22 0.00 -0.31
N SER A 184 -9.33 -0.74 -1.42
CA SER A 184 -10.02 -2.03 -1.40
C SER A 184 -9.19 -3.11 -0.70
N GLN A 185 -9.87 -4.04 -0.03
CA GLN A 185 -9.25 -5.34 0.21
C GLN A 185 -9.11 -6.09 -1.11
N GLY A 186 -8.03 -6.85 -1.24
CA GLY A 186 -7.68 -7.57 -2.45
C GLY A 186 -7.33 -9.02 -2.17
N ASP A 187 -7.72 -9.91 -3.08
CA ASP A 187 -7.31 -11.31 -3.06
C ASP A 187 -6.84 -11.70 -4.45
N SER A 188 -5.67 -12.30 -4.54
CA SER A 188 -5.23 -13.01 -5.73
C SER A 188 -5.41 -14.52 -5.52
N MET A 189 -5.84 -15.21 -6.56
CA MET A 189 -6.05 -16.66 -6.55
C MET A 189 -5.36 -17.30 -7.75
N ARG A 190 -4.65 -18.39 -7.49
CA ARG A 190 -4.23 -19.34 -8.51
C ARG A 190 -5.07 -20.59 -8.39
N VAL A 191 -5.66 -21.01 -9.50
CA VAL A 191 -6.53 -22.19 -9.56
C VAL A 191 -5.95 -23.16 -10.56
N THR A 192 -5.61 -24.38 -10.11
CA THR A 192 -5.19 -25.48 -10.98
C THR A 192 -6.33 -26.46 -11.13
N ILE A 193 -6.81 -26.61 -12.37
CA ILE A 193 -7.84 -27.58 -12.76
C ILE A 193 -7.15 -28.83 -13.31
N TYR A 194 -7.44 -29.97 -12.72
CA TYR A 194 -6.92 -31.27 -13.13
C TYR A 194 -7.92 -31.99 -14.02
N GLY A 195 -7.53 -32.20 -15.26
CA GLY A 195 -8.26 -32.98 -16.24
C GLY A 195 -7.57 -34.30 -16.55
N LYS A 196 -7.82 -34.80 -17.77
CA LYS A 196 -7.17 -35.98 -18.32
C LYS A 196 -6.89 -35.74 -19.78
N GLY A 197 -5.60 -35.71 -20.12
CA GLY A 197 -5.16 -35.47 -21.48
C GLY A 197 -5.44 -36.60 -22.44
N SER A 198 -5.49 -36.27 -23.73
CA SER A 198 -5.57 -37.25 -24.80
C SER A 198 -5.13 -36.67 -26.15
N HIS A 199 -5.07 -37.52 -27.16
CA HIS A 199 -4.92 -37.04 -28.53
C HIS A 199 -6.15 -36.20 -28.97
N GLY A 200 -5.94 -35.02 -29.55
CA GLY A 200 -7.01 -34.10 -29.91
C GLY A 200 -8.12 -34.66 -30.79
N SER A 201 -7.87 -35.78 -31.56
CA SER A 201 -8.89 -36.49 -32.32
C SER A 201 -9.70 -37.50 -31.47
N MET A 202 -9.36 -37.70 -30.21
CA MET A 202 -10.01 -38.66 -29.30
C MET A 202 -10.54 -37.97 -28.02
N PRO A 203 -11.33 -36.91 -28.12
CA PRO A 203 -11.78 -36.13 -26.95
C PRO A 203 -12.65 -36.95 -25.98
N HIS A 204 -13.27 -38.03 -26.44
CA HIS A 204 -14.07 -38.92 -25.60
C HIS A 204 -13.24 -39.73 -24.58
N LEU A 205 -11.91 -39.73 -24.66
CA LEU A 205 -10.99 -40.34 -23.73
C LEU A 205 -10.42 -39.32 -22.72
N ALA A 206 -10.73 -38.05 -22.92
CA ALA A 206 -10.24 -36.95 -22.11
C ALA A 206 -11.26 -36.49 -21.04
N ILE A 207 -10.76 -35.81 -20.02
CA ILE A 207 -11.49 -34.80 -19.27
C ILE A 207 -10.79 -33.50 -19.60
N ASP A 208 -11.40 -32.67 -20.46
CA ASP A 208 -10.71 -31.54 -21.09
C ASP A 208 -10.63 -30.30 -20.18
N PRO A 209 -9.47 -29.98 -19.58
CA PRO A 209 -9.35 -28.86 -18.66
C PRO A 209 -9.43 -27.50 -19.37
N VAL A 210 -9.20 -27.44 -20.70
CA VAL A 210 -9.38 -26.19 -21.47
C VAL A 210 -10.85 -25.81 -21.51
N VAL A 211 -11.74 -26.78 -21.76
CA VAL A 211 -13.20 -26.57 -21.77
C VAL A 211 -13.68 -26.18 -20.36
N ILE A 212 -13.23 -26.91 -19.33
CA ILE A 212 -13.60 -26.64 -17.93
C ILE A 212 -13.20 -25.23 -17.53
N ALA A 213 -11.93 -24.84 -17.75
CA ALA A 213 -11.43 -23.51 -17.44
C ALA A 213 -12.21 -22.41 -18.19
N SER A 214 -12.51 -22.63 -19.48
CA SER A 214 -13.29 -21.68 -20.28
C SER A 214 -14.72 -21.51 -19.74
N SER A 215 -15.40 -22.60 -19.40
CA SER A 215 -16.75 -22.59 -18.80
C SER A 215 -16.72 -21.89 -17.43
N THR A 216 -15.71 -22.17 -16.61
CA THR A 216 -15.48 -21.52 -15.33
C THR A 216 -15.36 -20.01 -15.49
N VAL A 217 -14.51 -19.53 -16.42
CA VAL A 217 -14.35 -18.08 -16.68
C VAL A 217 -15.68 -17.43 -17.05
N VAL A 218 -16.45 -18.05 -17.96
CA VAL A 218 -17.76 -17.53 -18.35
C VAL A 218 -18.73 -17.53 -17.18
N ARG A 219 -18.76 -18.60 -16.37
CA ARG A 219 -19.67 -18.72 -15.23
C ARG A 219 -19.33 -17.72 -14.12
N LEU A 220 -18.05 -17.46 -13.87
CA LEU A 220 -17.58 -16.48 -12.86
C LEU A 220 -18.11 -15.06 -13.12
N GLN A 221 -18.42 -14.70 -14.39
CA GLN A 221 -19.02 -13.39 -14.69
C GLN A 221 -20.39 -13.19 -14.02
N SER A 222 -21.06 -14.28 -13.62
CA SER A 222 -22.33 -14.19 -12.88
C SER A 222 -22.16 -13.85 -11.39
N VAL A 223 -20.97 -13.93 -10.83
CA VAL A 223 -20.74 -13.66 -9.40
C VAL A 223 -21.10 -12.22 -9.06
N VAL A 224 -20.46 -11.25 -9.72
CA VAL A 224 -20.76 -9.82 -9.48
C VAL A 224 -22.20 -9.48 -9.79
N SER A 225 -22.75 -10.02 -10.88
CA SER A 225 -24.09 -9.64 -11.34
C SER A 225 -25.26 -10.35 -10.62
N ARG A 226 -25.01 -11.42 -9.83
CA ARG A 226 -26.06 -12.26 -9.24
C ARG A 226 -25.85 -12.61 -7.76
N VAL A 227 -24.64 -12.39 -7.21
CA VAL A 227 -24.32 -12.65 -5.79
C VAL A 227 -24.16 -11.36 -5.03
N VAL A 228 -23.56 -10.34 -5.65
CA VAL A 228 -23.33 -9.03 -5.06
C VAL A 228 -24.57 -8.15 -5.21
N ALA A 229 -24.97 -7.45 -4.16
CA ALA A 229 -26.06 -6.49 -4.25
C ALA A 229 -25.67 -5.31 -5.16
N PRO A 230 -26.61 -4.72 -5.94
CA PRO A 230 -26.28 -3.62 -6.87
C PRO A 230 -25.73 -2.35 -6.20
N SER A 231 -25.91 -2.20 -4.88
CA SER A 231 -25.35 -1.10 -4.08
C SER A 231 -23.91 -1.33 -3.68
N ASP A 232 -23.43 -2.57 -3.77
CA ASP A 232 -22.15 -2.99 -3.20
C ASP A 232 -21.08 -3.09 -4.28
N PHE A 233 -19.85 -2.75 -3.90
CA PHE A 233 -18.72 -2.82 -4.81
C PHE A 233 -18.05 -4.19 -4.75
N SER A 234 -17.83 -4.77 -5.94
CA SER A 234 -17.00 -5.96 -6.11
C SER A 234 -16.41 -6.02 -7.53
N VAL A 235 -15.17 -6.46 -7.62
CA VAL A 235 -14.51 -6.80 -8.89
C VAL A 235 -14.07 -8.24 -8.83
N VAL A 236 -14.34 -8.99 -9.91
CA VAL A 236 -13.82 -10.34 -10.14
C VAL A 236 -13.19 -10.36 -11.53
N THR A 237 -11.88 -10.41 -11.58
CA THR A 237 -11.11 -10.45 -12.83
C THR A 237 -10.43 -11.80 -12.96
N VAL A 238 -10.55 -12.43 -14.11
CA VAL A 238 -9.67 -13.54 -14.52
C VAL A 238 -8.58 -12.93 -15.40
N GLY A 239 -7.39 -12.75 -14.83
CA GLY A 239 -6.26 -12.09 -15.48
C GLY A 239 -5.47 -12.98 -16.42
N ALA A 240 -5.48 -14.31 -16.18
CA ALA A 240 -4.82 -15.29 -17.03
C ALA A 240 -5.57 -16.60 -17.09
N ILE A 241 -5.46 -17.28 -18.24
CA ILE A 241 -5.86 -18.65 -18.48
C ILE A 241 -4.74 -19.33 -19.28
N ASN A 242 -4.15 -20.37 -18.72
CA ASN A 242 -3.03 -21.09 -19.29
C ASN A 242 -3.36 -22.58 -19.43
N ALA A 243 -3.32 -23.13 -20.65
CA ALA A 243 -3.57 -24.55 -20.88
C ALA A 243 -2.99 -25.02 -22.21
N GLY A 244 -2.33 -26.16 -22.18
CA GLY A 244 -1.82 -26.83 -23.37
C GLY A 244 -0.74 -26.07 -24.14
N THR A 245 -0.12 -26.77 -25.12
CA THR A 245 0.99 -26.19 -25.91
C THR A 245 0.88 -26.52 -27.41
N LYS A 246 -0.02 -27.45 -27.78
CA LYS A 246 -0.20 -27.91 -29.17
C LYS A 246 -1.67 -28.13 -29.49
N SER A 247 -2.07 -27.82 -30.73
CA SER A 247 -3.44 -27.89 -31.19
C SER A 247 -4.03 -29.30 -31.26
N ASN A 248 -3.21 -30.34 -31.30
CA ASN A 248 -3.64 -31.73 -31.41
C ASN A 248 -3.45 -32.55 -30.12
N ILE A 249 -3.22 -31.88 -28.98
CA ILE A 249 -3.11 -32.52 -27.69
C ILE A 249 -4.05 -31.84 -26.73
N ILE A 250 -4.94 -32.57 -26.05
CA ILE A 250 -5.69 -32.11 -24.90
C ILE A 250 -4.77 -32.25 -23.69
N PRO A 251 -4.51 -31.18 -22.95
CA PRO A 251 -3.60 -31.20 -21.80
C PRO A 251 -4.19 -31.92 -20.57
N ASP A 252 -3.36 -32.18 -19.57
CA ASP A 252 -3.80 -32.77 -18.30
C ASP A 252 -4.25 -31.70 -17.30
N THR A 253 -3.83 -30.43 -17.47
CA THR A 253 -4.13 -29.33 -16.54
C THR A 253 -4.46 -28.04 -17.27
N ALA A 254 -5.21 -27.18 -16.58
CA ALA A 254 -5.35 -25.75 -16.89
C ALA A 254 -5.17 -24.91 -15.63
N GLU A 255 -4.60 -23.72 -15.78
CA GLU A 255 -4.41 -22.76 -14.71
C GLU A 255 -5.23 -21.49 -14.98
N LEU A 256 -5.89 -20.98 -13.94
CA LEU A 256 -6.51 -19.65 -13.92
C LEU A 256 -5.83 -18.79 -12.87
N MET A 257 -5.62 -17.50 -13.16
CA MET A 257 -5.20 -16.49 -12.19
C MET A 257 -6.29 -15.44 -12.07
N LEU A 258 -6.78 -15.24 -10.85
CA LEU A 258 -7.85 -14.31 -10.55
C LEU A 258 -7.35 -13.19 -9.63
N ASN A 259 -7.97 -12.00 -9.77
CA ASN A 259 -7.83 -10.90 -8.81
C ASN A 259 -9.22 -10.39 -8.44
N LEU A 260 -9.46 -10.25 -7.13
CA LEU A 260 -10.74 -9.86 -6.57
C LEU A 260 -10.55 -8.60 -5.73
N ARG A 261 -11.55 -7.68 -5.75
CA ARG A 261 -11.51 -6.42 -4.98
C ARG A 261 -12.86 -6.15 -4.34
N HIS A 262 -12.84 -5.70 -3.06
CA HIS A 262 -14.04 -5.44 -2.27
C HIS A 262 -13.81 -4.28 -1.30
N TYR A 263 -14.91 -3.57 -0.92
CA TYR A 263 -14.88 -2.59 0.19
C TYR A 263 -15.62 -3.08 1.43
N ASP A 264 -16.24 -4.27 1.38
CA ASP A 264 -17.00 -4.83 2.47
C ASP A 264 -16.55 -6.29 2.73
N PRO A 265 -16.17 -6.64 3.98
CA PRO A 265 -15.72 -7.98 4.33
C PRO A 265 -16.81 -9.07 4.17
N GLU A 266 -18.09 -8.72 4.32
CA GLU A 266 -19.19 -9.68 4.12
C GLU A 266 -19.40 -9.97 2.64
N VAL A 267 -19.33 -8.95 1.80
CA VAL A 267 -19.33 -9.08 0.33
C VAL A 267 -18.15 -9.93 -0.12
N ARG A 268 -16.94 -9.67 0.39
CA ARG A 268 -15.75 -10.49 0.10
C ARG A 268 -16.01 -11.96 0.42
N THR A 269 -16.49 -12.26 1.62
CA THR A 269 -16.76 -13.63 2.05
C THR A 269 -17.76 -14.33 1.14
N ALA A 270 -18.84 -13.65 0.77
CA ALA A 270 -19.86 -14.20 -0.13
C ALA A 270 -19.32 -14.44 -1.55
N VAL A 271 -18.48 -13.51 -2.06
CA VAL A 271 -17.90 -13.62 -3.40
C VAL A 271 -16.86 -14.75 -3.45
N LEU A 272 -15.94 -14.84 -2.49
CA LEU A 272 -14.95 -15.93 -2.44
C LEU A 272 -15.63 -17.30 -2.39
N ALA A 273 -16.63 -17.46 -1.52
CA ALA A 273 -17.42 -18.71 -1.43
C ALA A 273 -18.14 -19.03 -2.73
N ALA A 274 -18.64 -18.02 -3.46
CA ALA A 274 -19.30 -18.23 -4.75
C ALA A 274 -18.31 -18.62 -5.85
N VAL A 275 -17.13 -17.99 -5.87
CA VAL A 275 -16.05 -18.29 -6.83
C VAL A 275 -15.58 -19.73 -6.64
N GLU A 276 -15.22 -20.13 -5.42
CA GLU A 276 -14.78 -21.50 -5.15
C GLU A 276 -15.84 -22.54 -5.51
N ARG A 277 -17.11 -22.29 -5.12
CA ARG A 277 -18.22 -23.18 -5.44
C ARG A 277 -18.39 -23.35 -6.95
N ILE A 278 -18.25 -22.30 -7.74
CA ILE A 278 -18.34 -22.36 -9.21
C ILE A 278 -17.22 -23.20 -9.78
N ILE A 279 -15.97 -22.96 -9.34
CA ILE A 279 -14.79 -23.70 -9.80
C ILE A 279 -14.97 -25.19 -9.55
N ARG A 280 -15.34 -25.57 -8.31
CA ARG A 280 -15.56 -26.99 -7.96
C ARG A 280 -16.72 -27.61 -8.72
N ALA A 281 -17.81 -26.88 -8.90
CA ALA A 281 -18.98 -27.36 -9.63
C ALA A 281 -18.71 -27.62 -11.11
N GLU A 282 -17.92 -26.77 -11.80
CA GLU A 282 -17.53 -26.98 -13.19
C GLU A 282 -16.59 -28.20 -13.36
N CYS A 283 -15.70 -28.42 -12.39
CA CYS A 283 -14.86 -29.63 -12.33
C CYS A 283 -15.70 -30.89 -12.14
N GLU A 284 -16.62 -30.89 -11.16
CA GLU A 284 -17.53 -32.01 -10.89
C GLU A 284 -18.43 -32.34 -12.06
N ALA A 285 -19.06 -31.31 -12.67
CA ALA A 285 -19.93 -31.46 -13.83
C ALA A 285 -19.22 -32.07 -15.06
N SER A 286 -17.89 -31.86 -15.13
CA SER A 286 -17.05 -32.41 -16.24
C SER A 286 -16.41 -33.75 -15.91
N GLY A 287 -16.65 -34.28 -14.70
CA GLY A 287 -16.17 -35.58 -14.26
C GLY A 287 -14.68 -35.60 -13.88
N CYS A 288 -14.13 -34.49 -13.37
CA CYS A 288 -12.77 -34.47 -12.83
C CYS A 288 -12.62 -35.50 -11.72
N GLU A 289 -11.53 -36.28 -11.77
CA GLU A 289 -11.22 -37.29 -10.75
C GLU A 289 -10.50 -36.67 -9.53
N GLN A 290 -9.93 -35.46 -9.70
CA GLN A 290 -9.23 -34.71 -8.67
C GLN A 290 -9.89 -33.35 -8.48
N GLU A 291 -10.00 -32.93 -7.20
CA GLU A 291 -10.42 -31.59 -6.83
C GLU A 291 -9.45 -30.53 -7.37
N PRO A 292 -9.92 -29.34 -7.79
CA PRO A 292 -9.03 -28.25 -8.16
C PRO A 292 -8.26 -27.73 -6.95
N ASP A 293 -6.99 -27.41 -7.15
CA ASP A 293 -6.20 -26.66 -6.18
C ASP A 293 -6.55 -25.17 -6.28
N ILE A 294 -6.79 -24.55 -5.15
CA ILE A 294 -7.09 -23.11 -5.04
C ILE A 294 -6.12 -22.53 -4.02
N GLU A 295 -5.16 -21.77 -4.52
CA GLU A 295 -4.15 -21.09 -3.71
C GLU A 295 -4.47 -19.59 -3.66
N TYR A 296 -4.48 -19.00 -2.45
CA TYR A 296 -4.57 -17.56 -2.25
C TYR A 296 -3.18 -16.97 -2.05
N TYR A 297 -2.93 -15.81 -2.67
CA TYR A 297 -1.70 -15.03 -2.51
C TYR A 297 -2.02 -13.55 -2.62
N ASP A 298 -1.08 -12.65 -2.29
CA ASP A 298 -1.24 -11.20 -2.30
C ASP A 298 -2.60 -10.78 -1.68
N GLN A 299 -2.84 -11.21 -0.44
CA GLN A 299 -4.06 -10.89 0.27
C GLN A 299 -3.90 -9.58 1.03
N PHE A 300 -4.52 -8.52 0.52
CA PHE A 300 -4.53 -7.21 1.14
C PHE A 300 -5.76 -7.01 2.02
N PRO A 301 -5.63 -6.44 3.22
CA PRO A 301 -6.76 -6.07 4.07
C PRO A 301 -7.52 -4.86 3.49
N LEU A 302 -8.69 -4.59 4.06
CA LEU A 302 -9.43 -3.35 3.80
C LEU A 302 -8.74 -2.18 4.50
N THR A 303 -8.43 -1.10 3.77
CA THR A 303 -8.02 0.15 4.41
C THR A 303 -9.27 0.98 4.71
N HIS A 304 -9.65 1.00 6.01
CA HIS A 304 -10.87 1.64 6.48
C HIS A 304 -10.55 2.73 7.51
N ASN A 305 -10.54 3.97 7.07
CA ASN A 305 -10.22 5.11 7.90
C ASN A 305 -11.21 5.35 9.04
N SER A 306 -10.71 5.54 10.26
CA SER A 306 -11.51 5.98 11.42
C SER A 306 -12.13 7.35 11.14
N GLY A 307 -13.43 7.47 11.33
CA GLY A 307 -14.13 8.74 11.15
C GLY A 307 -13.64 9.84 12.10
N GLU A 308 -13.35 9.48 13.35
CA GLU A 308 -12.86 10.41 14.37
C GLU A 308 -11.48 10.96 14.00
N VAL A 309 -10.50 10.08 13.78
CA VAL A 309 -9.12 10.47 13.44
C VAL A 309 -9.09 11.26 12.14
N THR A 310 -9.79 10.78 11.11
CA THR A 310 -9.79 11.42 9.79
C THR A 310 -10.39 12.81 9.80
N ASN A 311 -11.43 13.06 10.59
CA ASN A 311 -12.03 14.39 10.72
C ASN A 311 -11.08 15.37 11.42
N VAL A 312 -10.34 14.92 12.44
CA VAL A 312 -9.29 15.72 13.09
C VAL A 312 -8.19 16.08 12.09
N LEU A 313 -7.70 15.11 11.32
CA LEU A 313 -6.66 15.34 10.30
C LEU A 313 -7.16 16.23 9.18
N ARG A 314 -8.38 16.04 8.67
CA ARG A 314 -8.97 16.92 7.66
C ARG A 314 -8.99 18.37 8.12
N ALA A 315 -9.48 18.63 9.34
CA ALA A 315 -9.50 19.97 9.89
C ALA A 315 -8.09 20.57 10.02
N ALA A 316 -7.12 19.79 10.46
CA ALA A 316 -5.72 20.22 10.57
C ALA A 316 -5.11 20.52 9.19
N PHE A 317 -5.33 19.67 8.20
CA PHE A 317 -4.86 19.88 6.81
C PHE A 317 -5.52 21.14 6.20
N THR A 318 -6.83 21.29 6.36
CA THR A 318 -7.55 22.48 5.85
C THR A 318 -7.00 23.76 6.49
N ASN A 319 -6.74 23.75 7.79
CA ASN A 319 -6.13 24.91 8.48
C ASN A 319 -4.68 25.19 8.02
N ALA A 320 -3.91 24.17 7.68
CA ALA A 320 -2.51 24.30 7.27
C ALA A 320 -2.34 24.68 5.80
N PHE A 321 -3.16 24.11 4.91
CA PHE A 321 -2.97 24.16 3.46
C PHE A 321 -4.04 24.96 2.71
N GLY A 322 -5.20 25.27 3.34
CA GLY A 322 -6.36 25.86 2.71
C GLY A 322 -7.35 24.83 2.16
N GLU A 323 -8.62 25.21 2.07
CA GLU A 323 -9.70 24.33 1.58
C GLU A 323 -9.49 23.86 0.14
N GLU A 324 -8.87 24.71 -0.69
CA GLU A 324 -8.61 24.42 -2.11
C GLU A 324 -7.59 23.32 -2.34
N ARG A 325 -6.80 22.96 -1.32
CA ARG A 325 -5.80 21.90 -1.39
C ARG A 325 -6.20 20.62 -0.65
N VAL A 326 -7.39 20.58 -0.06
CA VAL A 326 -7.88 19.40 0.69
C VAL A 326 -9.23 18.98 0.15
N PHE A 327 -9.29 17.80 -0.46
CA PHE A 327 -10.51 17.29 -1.06
C PHE A 327 -10.94 15.95 -0.45
N THR A 328 -12.21 15.59 -0.70
CA THR A 328 -12.70 14.26 -0.32
C THR A 328 -12.24 13.23 -1.34
N GLN A 329 -11.33 12.36 -0.95
CA GLN A 329 -10.84 11.27 -1.78
C GLN A 329 -11.95 10.24 -1.98
N PRO A 330 -12.37 9.94 -3.21
CA PRO A 330 -13.23 8.79 -3.46
C PRO A 330 -12.46 7.50 -3.17
N PRO A 331 -13.14 6.42 -2.75
CA PRO A 331 -12.49 5.13 -2.57
C PRO A 331 -11.77 4.69 -3.85
N ALA A 332 -10.52 4.23 -3.71
CA ALA A 332 -9.73 3.71 -4.82
C ALA A 332 -9.71 2.18 -4.80
N THR A 333 -9.64 1.58 -6.00
CA THR A 333 -9.62 0.11 -6.15
C THR A 333 -8.23 -0.50 -5.94
N ALA A 334 -7.22 0.33 -5.66
CA ALA A 334 -5.92 -0.12 -5.17
C ALA A 334 -6.05 -0.80 -3.80
N SER A 335 -5.06 -1.54 -3.39
CA SER A 335 -4.98 -2.21 -2.08
C SER A 335 -3.70 -1.80 -1.36
N GLU A 336 -3.66 -2.03 -0.05
CA GLU A 336 -2.61 -1.61 0.87
C GLU A 336 -2.59 -2.55 2.08
N ASP A 337 -1.42 -2.88 2.62
CA ASP A 337 -1.29 -3.77 3.77
C ASP A 337 -1.08 -3.04 5.11
N PHE A 338 -0.89 -1.71 5.11
CA PHE A 338 -0.69 -0.87 6.30
C PHE A 338 -1.67 -1.18 7.43
N SER A 339 -2.96 -1.41 7.11
CA SER A 339 -3.99 -1.59 8.13
C SER A 339 -3.75 -2.82 9.03
N ARG A 340 -2.95 -3.80 8.59
CA ARG A 340 -2.55 -4.96 9.43
C ARG A 340 -1.84 -4.51 10.72
N ILE A 341 -1.06 -3.43 10.66
CA ILE A 341 -0.33 -2.90 11.81
C ILE A 341 -1.29 -2.32 12.84
N PRO A 342 -2.10 -1.28 12.57
CA PRO A 342 -3.05 -0.77 13.55
C PRO A 342 -4.10 -1.79 13.97
N ASP A 343 -4.52 -2.71 13.09
CA ASP A 343 -5.46 -3.79 13.43
C ASP A 343 -4.86 -4.76 14.46
N ALA A 344 -3.57 -5.09 14.36
CA ALA A 344 -2.86 -5.93 15.34
C ALA A 344 -2.81 -5.28 16.74
N PHE A 345 -2.75 -3.95 16.81
CA PHE A 345 -2.84 -3.20 18.07
C PHE A 345 -4.27 -2.94 18.54
N GLY A 346 -5.27 -3.11 17.67
CA GLY A 346 -6.66 -2.75 17.92
C GLY A 346 -6.86 -1.25 18.12
N ILE A 347 -6.25 -0.42 17.26
CA ILE A 347 -6.26 1.05 17.34
C ILE A 347 -6.85 1.69 16.08
N PRO A 348 -7.43 2.91 16.18
CA PRO A 348 -7.90 3.65 15.04
C PRO A 348 -6.73 4.18 14.18
N TYR A 349 -6.99 4.37 12.88
CA TYR A 349 -6.01 4.91 11.95
C TYR A 349 -6.64 5.81 10.90
N SER A 350 -5.79 6.57 10.20
CA SER A 350 -6.16 7.31 9.01
C SER A 350 -5.05 7.26 7.97
N TYR A 351 -5.45 7.04 6.74
CA TYR A 351 -4.63 7.02 5.54
C TYR A 351 -5.07 8.13 4.61
N TRP A 352 -4.16 8.94 4.10
CA TRP A 352 -4.47 10.00 3.14
C TRP A 352 -3.56 9.93 1.91
N THR A 353 -3.93 10.67 0.87
CA THR A 353 -3.20 10.71 -0.39
C THR A 353 -2.67 12.11 -0.67
N VAL A 354 -1.58 12.20 -1.44
CA VAL A 354 -1.00 13.47 -1.89
C VAL A 354 -0.74 13.37 -3.38
N GLY A 355 -1.21 14.37 -4.15
CA GLY A 355 -0.93 14.46 -5.57
C GLY A 355 0.55 14.76 -5.83
N GLY A 356 1.14 14.15 -6.87
CA GLY A 356 2.57 14.21 -7.17
C GLY A 356 2.94 14.83 -8.52
N PHE A 357 1.99 15.37 -9.31
CA PHE A 357 2.27 15.82 -10.68
C PHE A 357 1.95 17.29 -10.89
N GLU A 358 2.66 17.94 -11.80
CA GLU A 358 2.33 19.31 -12.19
C GLU A 358 0.95 19.39 -12.80
N LYS A 359 0.24 20.47 -12.50
CA LYS A 359 -1.09 20.72 -13.05
C LYS A 359 -1.08 20.76 -14.58
N GLY A 360 -1.88 19.88 -15.19
CA GLY A 360 -2.02 19.81 -16.65
C GLY A 360 -0.92 19.02 -17.36
N SER A 361 0.05 18.45 -16.63
CA SER A 361 0.99 17.47 -17.18
C SER A 361 0.35 16.08 -17.32
N PRO A 362 0.94 15.17 -18.13
CA PRO A 362 0.59 13.76 -18.06
C PRO A 362 0.80 13.22 -16.65
N MET A 363 -0.13 12.39 -16.17
CA MET A 363 -0.09 11.80 -14.84
C MET A 363 -0.13 10.26 -14.99
N PRO A 364 1.01 9.61 -15.31
CA PRO A 364 1.09 8.16 -15.35
C PRO A 364 0.65 7.55 -14.01
N GLY A 365 -0.08 6.43 -14.07
CA GLY A 365 -0.50 5.72 -12.87
C GLY A 365 0.68 5.10 -12.12
N ASN A 366 0.49 4.81 -10.83
CA ASN A 366 1.40 3.97 -10.07
C ASN A 366 1.61 2.64 -10.80
N HIS A 367 2.77 2.03 -10.64
CA HIS A 367 3.29 0.84 -11.33
C HIS A 367 3.58 1.03 -12.83
N SER A 368 3.40 2.24 -13.36
CA SER A 368 3.82 2.57 -14.71
C SER A 368 5.34 2.78 -14.78
N PRO A 369 6.04 2.33 -15.84
CA PRO A 369 7.45 2.63 -16.04
C PRO A 369 7.72 4.14 -16.25
N PHE A 370 6.67 4.94 -16.45
CA PHE A 370 6.71 6.39 -16.60
C PHE A 370 6.26 7.14 -15.34
N PHE A 371 6.01 6.45 -14.22
CA PHE A 371 5.61 7.08 -12.96
C PHE A 371 6.77 7.91 -12.41
N GLY A 372 6.69 9.22 -12.49
CA GLY A 372 7.74 10.15 -12.07
C GLY A 372 7.13 11.42 -11.48
N PRO A 373 6.66 11.39 -10.22
CA PRO A 373 6.18 12.59 -9.55
C PRO A 373 7.26 13.66 -9.47
N VAL A 374 6.87 14.93 -9.53
CA VAL A 374 7.83 16.04 -9.37
C VAL A 374 8.31 16.11 -7.93
N VAL A 375 9.64 16.25 -7.75
CA VAL A 375 10.24 16.23 -6.41
C VAL A 375 9.67 17.35 -5.53
N GLN A 376 9.73 18.58 -6.00
CA GLN A 376 9.04 19.71 -5.38
C GLN A 376 7.92 20.21 -6.31
N PRO A 377 6.74 20.54 -5.77
CA PRO A 377 6.42 20.67 -4.33
C PRO A 377 5.95 19.39 -3.64
N THR A 378 5.98 18.22 -4.28
CA THR A 378 5.40 16.97 -3.75
C THR A 378 6.03 16.57 -2.41
N LEU A 379 7.37 16.49 -2.37
CA LEU A 379 8.11 16.09 -1.17
C LEU A 379 7.90 17.08 -0.01
N ASP A 380 7.89 18.39 -0.31
CA ASP A 380 7.59 19.43 0.67
C ASP A 380 6.17 19.24 1.27
N ALA A 381 5.17 19.00 0.41
CA ALA A 381 3.79 18.82 0.83
C ALA A 381 3.59 17.55 1.65
N MET A 382 4.21 16.44 1.26
CA MET A 382 4.15 15.18 2.00
C MET A 382 4.80 15.30 3.37
N THR A 383 5.97 15.96 3.46
CA THR A 383 6.65 16.22 4.73
C THR A 383 5.82 17.11 5.65
N GLN A 384 5.22 18.17 5.09
CA GLN A 384 4.35 19.06 5.84
C GLN A 384 3.06 18.35 6.29
N ALA A 385 2.49 17.47 5.47
CA ALA A 385 1.31 16.70 5.83
C ALA A 385 1.59 15.73 6.99
N GLN A 386 2.73 15.02 6.96
CA GLN A 386 3.19 14.19 8.09
C GLN A 386 3.34 15.02 9.36
N LEU A 387 3.99 16.19 9.26
CA LEU A 387 4.19 17.08 10.38
C LEU A 387 2.86 17.61 10.95
N VAL A 388 1.93 18.05 10.09
CA VAL A 388 0.59 18.50 10.48
C VAL A 388 -0.19 17.37 11.17
N ALA A 389 -0.14 16.15 10.62
CA ALA A 389 -0.79 14.98 11.22
C ALA A 389 -0.19 14.67 12.61
N ALA A 390 1.14 14.71 12.74
CA ALA A 390 1.80 14.52 14.02
C ALA A 390 1.40 15.59 15.05
N LEU A 391 1.36 16.87 14.66
CA LEU A 391 0.97 17.96 15.53
C LEU A 391 -0.53 17.94 15.87
N ALA A 392 -1.38 17.38 15.03
CA ALA A 392 -2.80 17.22 15.32
C ALA A 392 -3.04 16.21 16.47
N VAL A 393 -2.13 15.24 16.64
CA VAL A 393 -2.21 14.22 17.70
C VAL A 393 -1.34 14.57 18.91
N LEU A 394 -0.10 15.00 18.67
CA LEU A 394 0.93 15.21 19.68
C LEU A 394 1.13 16.69 20.09
N GLY A 395 0.52 17.63 19.35
CA GLY A 395 0.72 19.05 19.59
C GLY A 395 0.27 19.49 20.97
N ARG A 396 1.08 20.33 21.64
CA ARG A 396 0.70 20.92 22.95
C ARG A 396 -0.45 21.92 22.78
N PRO A 397 -1.40 21.96 23.72
CA PRO A 397 -2.44 23.00 23.73
C PRO A 397 -1.82 24.40 23.72
N SER A 398 -2.51 25.34 23.05
CA SER A 398 -2.01 26.72 22.89
C SER A 398 -1.95 27.56 24.17
N GLU A 399 -2.45 27.03 25.28
CA GLU A 399 -2.43 27.70 26.59
C GLU A 399 -1.07 27.65 27.30
N ASP A 400 -0.15 26.79 26.85
CA ASP A 400 1.18 26.61 27.43
C ASP A 400 2.33 27.23 26.60
N ARG A 401 1.98 28.12 25.61
CA ARG A 401 2.99 28.84 24.81
C ARG A 401 3.12 30.29 25.19
#